data_9287cc3077afd3f6fb6df36e5650e607
#
_entry.id   9287cc3077afd3f6fb6df36e5650e607
#
_cell.length_a   1.000
_cell.length_b   1.000
_cell.length_c   1.000
_cell.angle_alpha   90.00
_cell.angle_beta   90.00
_cell.angle_gamma   90.00
#
_symmetry.space_group_name_H-M   'P 1'
#
loop_
_entity.id
_entity.type
_entity.pdbx_description
1 polymer ?
#
loop_
_entity_poly.entity_id
_entity_poly.type
_entity_poly.pdbx_seq_one_letter_code
_entity_poly.pdbx_strand_id
1 'polypeptide(L)'
;MKVIIINGPNLNLLGVREPEIYGSMSMDTFLSQLRESYPNCTIDYYQSNVEGELINKLQETGFSYDGIILNAGAYTHTSIALLDCIRSLQTPVIEVHISNVNDREDFRRHSMIVPACKGTIQGFGINSYRLAIEALSLL
;
A
#
# COMPACT_ATOMS: atom_id res chain seq x y z
N MET A 1 -7.84 11.37 11.67
CA MET A 1 -7.78 10.01 11.08
C MET A 1 -6.36 9.48 11.25
N LYS A 2 -6.22 8.25 11.66
CA LYS A 2 -4.93 7.59 11.84
C LYS A 2 -4.81 6.46 10.82
N VAL A 3 -3.84 6.59 9.91
CA VAL A 3 -3.62 5.61 8.84
C VAL A 3 -2.17 5.14 8.84
N ILE A 4 -1.95 3.96 8.29
CA ILE A 4 -0.61 3.46 8.04
C ILE A 4 -0.45 3.05 6.58
N ILE A 5 0.68 3.40 6.00
CA ILE A 5 1.11 2.90 4.70
C ILE A 5 2.05 1.71 4.95
N ILE A 6 1.70 0.57 4.41
CA ILE A 6 2.51 -0.65 4.50
C ILE A 6 2.99 -1.01 3.10
N ASN A 7 4.30 -0.97 2.89
CA ASN A 7 4.95 -1.28 1.63
C ASN A 7 5.70 -2.60 1.70
N GLY A 8 5.55 -3.40 0.66
CA GLY A 8 6.16 -4.71 0.51
C GLY A 8 7.54 -4.67 -0.15
N PRO A 9 7.94 -5.82 -0.74
CA PRO A 9 9.30 -6.04 -1.22
C PRO A 9 9.71 -5.06 -2.31
N ASN A 10 10.96 -4.65 -2.24
CA ASN A 10 11.64 -3.77 -3.19
C ASN A 10 11.18 -2.31 -3.15
N LEU A 11 10.17 -1.97 -2.37
CA LEU A 11 9.68 -0.59 -2.27
C LEU A 11 10.59 0.30 -1.40
N ASN A 12 11.54 -0.30 -0.70
CA ASN A 12 12.65 0.43 -0.08
C ASN A 12 13.60 1.06 -1.13
N LEU A 13 13.54 0.60 -2.38
CA LEU A 13 14.38 1.10 -3.47
C LEU A 13 13.66 2.14 -4.35
N LEU A 14 12.56 2.69 -3.88
CA LEU A 14 11.82 3.72 -4.61
C LEU A 14 12.72 4.95 -4.83
N GLY A 15 12.74 5.46 -6.07
CA GLY A 15 13.63 6.54 -6.46
C GLY A 15 14.94 6.07 -7.07
N VAL A 16 15.30 4.80 -6.88
CA VAL A 16 16.55 4.19 -7.39
C VAL A 16 16.25 3.13 -8.45
N ARG A 17 15.24 2.27 -8.18
CA ARG A 17 14.87 1.14 -9.03
C ARG A 17 13.86 1.57 -10.09
N GLU A 18 14.18 1.29 -11.36
CA GLU A 18 13.25 1.47 -12.48
C GLU A 18 12.46 2.79 -12.41
N PRO A 19 13.16 3.96 -12.46
CA PRO A 19 12.49 5.26 -12.30
C PRO A 19 11.38 5.52 -13.34
N GLU A 20 11.50 4.92 -14.52
CA GLU A 20 10.51 5.02 -15.60
C GLU A 20 9.18 4.35 -15.24
N ILE A 21 9.16 3.40 -14.28
CA ILE A 21 7.96 2.72 -13.82
C ILE A 21 7.47 3.32 -12.50
N TYR A 22 8.38 3.54 -11.54
CA TYR A 22 8.05 3.89 -10.16
C TYR A 22 8.29 5.36 -9.82
N GLY A 23 8.92 6.13 -10.73
CA GLY A 23 9.29 7.52 -10.48
C GLY A 23 10.63 7.65 -9.76
N SER A 24 11.13 8.89 -9.67
CA SER A 24 12.43 9.22 -9.10
C SER A 24 12.37 9.70 -7.66
N MET A 25 11.18 9.98 -7.12
CA MET A 25 11.01 10.47 -5.75
C MET A 25 11.16 9.31 -4.76
N SER A 26 11.93 9.53 -3.69
CA SER A 26 12.02 8.56 -2.60
C SER A 26 10.74 8.56 -1.76
N MET A 27 10.48 7.45 -1.08
CA MET A 27 9.33 7.35 -0.18
C MET A 27 9.44 8.33 1.00
N ASP A 28 10.64 8.53 1.54
CA ASP A 28 10.85 9.47 2.65
C ASP A 28 10.47 10.89 2.28
N THR A 29 10.90 11.36 1.10
CA THR A 29 10.55 12.69 0.60
C THR A 29 9.04 12.80 0.38
N PHE A 30 8.43 11.79 -0.22
CA PHE A 30 7.00 11.77 -0.45
C PHE A 30 6.20 11.79 0.85
N LEU A 31 6.61 11.01 1.85
CA LEU A 31 5.93 10.96 3.15
C LEU A 31 5.94 12.33 3.84
N SER A 32 7.06 13.06 3.75
CA SER A 32 7.13 14.41 4.30
C SER A 32 6.12 15.34 3.64
N GLN A 33 6.02 15.31 2.31
CA GLN A 33 5.05 16.10 1.55
C GLN A 33 3.62 15.68 1.88
N LEU A 34 3.37 14.37 1.99
CA LEU A 34 2.05 13.83 2.28
C LEU A 34 1.55 14.28 3.66
N ARG A 35 2.43 14.24 4.66
CA ARG A 35 2.11 14.68 6.02
C ARG A 35 1.81 16.17 6.09
N GLU A 36 2.52 16.98 5.32
CA GLU A 36 2.23 18.41 5.20
C GLU A 36 0.86 18.67 4.56
N SER A 37 0.49 17.86 3.56
CA SER A 37 -0.79 18.00 2.86
C SER A 37 -1.98 17.56 3.70
N TYR A 38 -1.77 16.69 4.70
CA TYR A 38 -2.82 16.15 5.55
C TYR A 38 -2.49 16.36 7.03
N PRO A 39 -2.45 17.62 7.50
CA PRO A 39 -1.98 17.93 8.86
C PRO A 39 -2.88 17.36 9.96
N ASN A 40 -4.14 17.05 9.66
CA ASN A 40 -5.07 16.47 10.61
C ASN A 40 -5.09 14.93 10.57
N CYS A 41 -4.23 14.33 9.77
CA CYS A 41 -4.11 12.89 9.61
C CYS A 41 -2.76 12.43 10.16
N THR A 42 -2.77 11.44 11.04
CA THR A 42 -1.55 10.75 11.46
C THR A 42 -1.23 9.70 10.42
N ILE A 43 -0.07 9.80 9.78
CA ILE A 43 0.37 8.88 8.73
C ILE A 43 1.62 8.16 9.19
N ASP A 44 1.44 6.91 9.57
CA ASP A 44 2.55 6.01 9.91
C ASP A 44 3.02 5.27 8.66
N TYR A 45 4.24 4.75 8.72
CA TYR A 45 4.84 4.05 7.60
C TYR A 45 5.61 2.83 8.06
N TYR A 46 5.49 1.75 7.29
CA TYR A 46 6.24 0.52 7.49
C TYR A 46 6.58 -0.10 6.13
N GLN A 47 7.78 -0.65 6.01
CA GLN A 47 8.22 -1.35 4.80
C GLN A 47 8.97 -2.62 5.21
N SER A 48 8.70 -3.71 4.52
CA SER A 48 9.47 -4.95 4.68
C SER A 48 9.48 -5.75 3.38
N ASN A 49 10.59 -6.44 3.15
CA ASN A 49 10.72 -7.44 2.09
C ASN A 49 10.21 -8.83 2.51
N VAL A 50 9.89 -9.00 3.79
CA VAL A 50 9.56 -10.30 4.39
C VAL A 50 8.04 -10.42 4.53
N GLU A 51 7.45 -11.41 3.88
CA GLU A 51 5.99 -11.63 3.88
C GLU A 51 5.43 -11.73 5.30
N GLY A 52 6.08 -12.51 6.16
CA GLY A 52 5.63 -12.68 7.55
C GLY A 52 5.66 -11.39 8.36
N GLU A 53 6.61 -10.50 8.09
CA GLU A 53 6.66 -9.20 8.75
C GLU A 53 5.52 -8.29 8.31
N LEU A 54 5.12 -8.37 7.04
CA LEU A 54 3.95 -7.64 6.55
C LEU A 54 2.68 -8.14 7.24
N ILE A 55 2.54 -9.45 7.39
CA ILE A 55 1.42 -10.06 8.11
C ILE A 55 1.40 -9.58 9.56
N ASN A 56 2.54 -9.61 10.25
CA ASN A 56 2.65 -9.15 11.63
C ASN A 56 2.22 -7.69 11.77
N LYS A 57 2.65 -6.84 10.84
CA LYS A 57 2.29 -5.41 10.87
C LYS A 57 0.80 -5.19 10.60
N LEU A 58 0.22 -5.93 9.67
CA LEU A 58 -1.22 -5.90 9.40
C LEU A 58 -2.02 -6.28 10.64
N GLN A 59 -1.62 -7.34 11.33
CA GLN A 59 -2.28 -7.77 12.57
C GLN A 59 -2.14 -6.74 13.68
N GLU A 60 -0.95 -6.13 13.82
CA GLU A 60 -0.68 -5.10 14.83
C GLU A 60 -1.56 -3.85 14.64
N THR A 61 -1.83 -3.46 13.40
CA THR A 61 -2.53 -2.21 13.06
C THR A 61 -3.99 -2.41 12.67
N GLY A 62 -4.37 -3.63 12.37
CA GLY A 62 -5.65 -3.97 11.74
C GLY A 62 -6.88 -3.89 12.63
N PHE A 63 -6.73 -3.50 13.90
CA PHE A 63 -7.84 -3.40 14.86
C PHE A 63 -7.92 -2.04 15.56
N SER A 64 -6.97 -1.14 15.30
CA SER A 64 -6.89 0.14 16.00
C SER A 64 -6.71 1.35 15.08
N TYR A 65 -6.26 1.16 13.86
CA TYR A 65 -6.11 2.24 12.88
C TYR A 65 -7.44 2.50 12.15
N ASP A 66 -7.59 3.71 11.62
CA ASP A 66 -8.76 4.06 10.81
C ASP A 66 -8.66 3.53 9.38
N GLY A 67 -7.46 3.31 8.90
CA GLY A 67 -7.22 2.76 7.56
C GLY A 67 -5.81 2.24 7.37
N ILE A 68 -5.69 1.26 6.49
CA ILE A 68 -4.42 0.71 6.03
C ILE A 68 -4.33 0.87 4.53
N ILE A 69 -3.21 1.43 4.07
CA ILE A 69 -2.89 1.54 2.65
C ILE A 69 -1.78 0.52 2.38
N LEU A 70 -2.11 -0.53 1.64
CA LEU A 70 -1.20 -1.66 1.42
C LEU A 70 -0.73 -1.72 -0.02
N ASN A 71 0.57 -1.58 -0.21
CA ASN A 71 1.24 -1.92 -1.46
C ASN A 71 2.10 -3.16 -1.21
N ALA A 72 1.53 -4.33 -1.45
CA ALA A 72 2.20 -5.60 -1.15
C ALA A 72 3.30 -5.96 -2.16
N GLY A 73 3.51 -5.12 -3.19
CA GLY A 73 4.49 -5.41 -4.23
C GLY A 73 4.15 -6.71 -4.95
N ALA A 74 5.14 -7.52 -5.23
CA ALA A 74 4.96 -8.79 -5.93
C ALA A 74 4.10 -9.80 -5.13
N TYR A 75 4.06 -9.69 -3.81
CA TYR A 75 3.21 -10.58 -3.00
C TYR A 75 1.73 -10.40 -3.27
N THR A 76 1.32 -9.29 -3.87
CA THR A 76 -0.05 -9.06 -4.36
C THR A 76 -0.54 -10.22 -5.22
N HIS A 77 0.36 -10.79 -6.02
CA HIS A 77 0.02 -11.77 -7.06
C HIS A 77 0.19 -13.22 -6.58
N THR A 78 0.76 -13.44 -5.40
CA THR A 78 1.16 -14.79 -4.95
C THR A 78 0.69 -15.14 -3.54
N SER A 79 0.40 -14.15 -2.68
CA SER A 79 0.24 -14.41 -1.25
C SER A 79 -1.21 -14.67 -0.85
N ILE A 80 -1.54 -15.95 -0.71
CA ILE A 80 -2.78 -16.37 -0.05
C ILE A 80 -2.73 -16.00 1.45
N ALA A 81 -1.55 -16.04 2.06
CA ALA A 81 -1.40 -15.71 3.47
C ALA A 81 -1.77 -14.25 3.76
N LEU A 82 -1.41 -13.32 2.88
CA LEU A 82 -1.85 -11.92 3.00
C LEU A 82 -3.35 -11.79 2.82
N LEU A 83 -3.92 -12.48 1.84
CA LEU A 83 -5.38 -12.50 1.64
C LEU A 83 -6.11 -12.91 2.92
N ASP A 84 -5.69 -14.02 3.50
CA ASP A 84 -6.32 -14.55 4.73
C ASP A 84 -6.16 -13.59 5.90
N CYS A 85 -4.97 -12.96 6.02
CA CYS A 85 -4.70 -11.97 7.05
C CYS A 85 -5.67 -10.77 6.91
N ILE A 86 -5.77 -10.19 5.72
CA ILE A 86 -6.61 -9.00 5.49
C ILE A 86 -8.06 -9.31 5.82
N ARG A 87 -8.55 -10.50 5.48
CA ARG A 87 -9.92 -10.93 5.81
C ARG A 87 -10.20 -10.97 7.31
N SER A 88 -9.19 -11.14 8.13
CA SER A 88 -9.35 -11.21 9.59
C SER A 88 -9.36 -9.84 10.28
N LEU A 89 -9.02 -8.76 9.56
CA LEU A 89 -8.88 -7.43 10.13
C LEU A 89 -10.21 -6.69 10.19
N GLN A 90 -10.32 -5.76 11.14
CA GLN A 90 -11.45 -4.83 11.24
C GLN A 90 -11.20 -3.53 10.48
N THR A 91 -9.95 -3.07 10.47
CA THR A 91 -9.54 -1.85 9.77
C THR A 91 -9.66 -2.02 8.26
N PRO A 92 -10.28 -1.08 7.53
CA PRO A 92 -10.35 -1.17 6.08
C PRO A 92 -8.98 -1.05 5.44
N VAL A 93 -8.76 -1.88 4.42
CA VAL A 93 -7.51 -1.92 3.65
C VAL A 93 -7.78 -1.47 2.22
N ILE A 94 -7.00 -0.50 1.74
CA ILE A 94 -6.98 -0.09 0.33
C ILE A 94 -5.71 -0.65 -0.29
N GLU A 95 -5.87 -1.43 -1.35
CA GLU A 95 -4.74 -1.92 -2.15
C GLU A 95 -4.22 -0.80 -3.05
N VAL A 96 -2.91 -0.56 -3.04
CA VAL A 96 -2.28 0.48 -3.87
C VAL A 96 -1.16 -0.11 -4.70
N HIS A 97 -1.07 0.35 -5.95
CA HIS A 97 0.07 0.12 -6.83
C HIS A 97 0.47 1.43 -7.49
N ILE A 98 1.78 1.67 -7.56
CA ILE A 98 2.34 2.87 -8.18
C ILE A 98 2.16 2.82 -9.69
N SER A 99 2.51 1.68 -10.30
CA SER A 99 2.35 1.46 -11.74
C SER A 99 0.92 1.04 -12.09
N ASN A 100 0.57 1.20 -13.36
CA ASN A 100 -0.61 0.53 -13.91
C ASN A 100 -0.25 -0.94 -14.15
N VAL A 101 -0.67 -1.82 -13.24
CA VAL A 101 -0.29 -3.25 -13.29
C VAL A 101 -0.84 -3.96 -14.51
N ASN A 102 -1.92 -3.45 -15.11
CA ASN A 102 -2.50 -4.02 -16.34
C ASN A 102 -1.67 -3.71 -17.59
N ASP A 103 -0.74 -2.78 -17.50
CA ASP A 103 0.17 -2.40 -18.58
C ASP A 103 1.53 -3.10 -18.46
N ARG A 104 1.64 -4.11 -17.63
CA ARG A 104 2.86 -4.88 -17.37
C ARG A 104 2.65 -6.35 -17.74
N GLU A 105 3.43 -7.26 -17.17
CA GLU A 105 3.31 -8.69 -17.47
C GLU A 105 1.94 -9.24 -17.04
N ASP A 106 1.43 -10.23 -17.78
CA ASP A 106 0.08 -10.79 -17.57
C ASP A 106 -0.16 -11.27 -16.13
N PHE A 107 0.86 -11.83 -15.47
CA PHE A 107 0.68 -12.31 -14.09
C PHE A 107 0.39 -11.18 -13.09
N ARG A 108 0.67 -9.92 -13.44
CA ARG A 108 0.38 -8.76 -12.58
C ARG A 108 -1.08 -8.30 -12.68
N ARG A 109 -1.84 -8.84 -13.61
CA ARG A 109 -3.27 -8.50 -13.78
C ARG A 109 -4.16 -9.16 -12.74
N HIS A 110 -3.66 -10.19 -12.05
CA HIS A 110 -4.41 -10.89 -11.02
C HIS A 110 -3.89 -10.53 -9.64
N SER A 111 -4.78 -9.99 -8.80
CA SER A 111 -4.48 -9.73 -7.39
C SER A 111 -5.11 -10.80 -6.52
N MET A 112 -4.28 -11.47 -5.70
CA MET A 112 -4.74 -12.42 -4.70
C MET A 112 -5.44 -11.72 -3.54
N ILE A 113 -5.10 -10.46 -3.26
CA ILE A 113 -5.54 -9.75 -2.05
C ILE A 113 -6.74 -8.84 -2.27
N VAL A 114 -7.01 -8.43 -3.51
CA VAL A 114 -8.09 -7.47 -3.80
C VAL A 114 -9.46 -7.91 -3.29
N PRO A 115 -9.82 -9.22 -3.26
CA PRO A 115 -11.13 -9.61 -2.73
C PRO A 115 -11.35 -9.26 -1.27
N ALA A 116 -10.27 -9.08 -0.49
CA ALA A 116 -10.36 -8.72 0.93
C ALA A 116 -10.22 -7.22 1.17
N CYS A 117 -9.85 -6.44 0.17
CA CYS A 117 -9.66 -4.99 0.29
C CYS A 117 -10.97 -4.24 0.03
N LYS A 118 -11.10 -3.05 0.59
CA LYS A 118 -12.26 -2.16 0.32
C LYS A 118 -12.24 -1.62 -1.11
N GLY A 119 -11.06 -1.46 -1.67
CA GLY A 119 -10.87 -0.99 -3.03
C GLY A 119 -9.41 -1.06 -3.44
N THR A 120 -9.14 -0.74 -4.70
CA THR A 120 -7.79 -0.72 -5.25
C THR A 120 -7.58 0.54 -6.05
N ILE A 121 -6.38 1.11 -5.95
CA ILE A 121 -5.96 2.30 -6.69
C ILE A 121 -4.61 1.98 -7.31
N GLN A 122 -4.48 2.19 -8.62
CA GLN A 122 -3.25 1.88 -9.33
C GLN A 122 -3.02 2.84 -10.49
N GLY A 123 -1.75 3.02 -10.87
CA GLY A 123 -1.41 3.68 -12.12
C GLY A 123 -1.20 5.19 -12.04
N PHE A 124 -1.35 5.80 -10.88
CA PHE A 124 -1.20 7.25 -10.71
C PHE A 124 0.16 7.62 -10.11
N GLY A 125 1.16 6.75 -10.28
CA GLY A 125 2.46 6.95 -9.69
C GLY A 125 2.37 6.96 -8.17
N ILE A 126 3.26 7.70 -7.54
CA ILE A 126 3.31 7.81 -6.09
C ILE A 126 2.06 8.49 -5.51
N ASN A 127 1.35 9.27 -6.33
CA ASN A 127 0.08 9.89 -5.92
C ASN A 127 -1.05 8.87 -5.68
N SER A 128 -0.87 7.61 -6.06
CA SER A 128 -1.82 6.55 -5.72
C SER A 128 -2.02 6.44 -4.20
N TYR A 129 -0.98 6.69 -3.41
CA TYR A 129 -1.09 6.72 -1.94
C TYR A 129 -1.96 7.89 -1.46
N ARG A 130 -1.81 9.05 -2.10
CA ARG A 130 -2.62 10.24 -1.78
C ARG A 130 -4.10 9.97 -2.04
N LEU A 131 -4.40 9.37 -3.18
CA LEU A 131 -5.77 8.99 -3.53
C LEU A 131 -6.36 7.98 -2.56
N ALA A 132 -5.53 7.09 -2.00
CA ALA A 132 -5.98 6.13 -1.00
C ALA A 132 -6.37 6.82 0.32
N ILE A 133 -5.67 7.86 0.74
CA ILE A 133 -6.05 8.66 1.90
C ILE A 133 -7.42 9.32 1.67
N GLU A 134 -7.63 9.90 0.50
CA GLU A 134 -8.93 10.46 0.13
C GLU A 134 -10.03 9.40 0.15
N ALA A 135 -9.76 8.22 -0.40
CA ALA A 135 -10.71 7.12 -0.39
C ALA A 135 -11.08 6.70 1.04
N LEU A 136 -10.10 6.59 1.93
CA LEU A 136 -10.34 6.23 3.33
C LEU A 136 -11.19 7.28 4.05
N SER A 137 -11.03 8.55 3.73
CA SER A 137 -11.81 9.62 4.34
C SER A 137 -13.30 9.58 3.98
N LEU A 138 -13.66 8.84 2.93
CA LEU A 138 -15.04 8.69 2.46
C LEU A 138 -15.76 7.46 3.04
N LEU A 139 -15.05 6.62 3.77
CA LEU A 139 -15.61 5.39 4.35
C LEU A 139 -16.32 5.60 5.68
#